data_44ea3f6cc0a71788e347f69c4b6b4b11
#
_entry.id   44ea3f6cc0a71788e347f69c4b6b4b11
#
_cell.length_a   1.000
_cell.length_b   1.000
_cell.length_c   1.000
_cell.angle_alpha   90.00
_cell.angle_beta   90.00
_cell.angle_gamma   90.00
#
_symmetry.space_group_name_H-M   'P 1'
#
loop_
_entity.id
_entity.type
_entity.pdbx_description
1 polymer ?
#
loop_
_entity_poly.entity_id
_entity_poly.type
_entity_poly.pdbx_seq_one_letter_code
_entity_poly.pdbx_strand_id
1 'polypeptide(L)'
;MIKPIWMSAIAIGVFAVCTIVLPMPGQRVVAQSAGSYVNAVDLDIVPAERDNYLAAITENGMAAAKEPGCRRFDILNLASDPNHFFLYEVYDSEAAFQAHRASEHFKKYAATTAKMVAKRESRPMTVTASNSVAK
;
A
#
# COMPACT_ATOMS: atom_id res chain seq x y z
N MET A 1 48.58 63.89 -24.92
CA MET A 1 47.52 63.76 -23.89
C MET A 1 46.45 62.78 -24.40
N ILE A 2 46.52 61.58 -23.97
CA ILE A 2 45.61 60.53 -24.40
C ILE A 2 44.72 60.16 -23.19
N LYS A 3 43.41 60.34 -23.32
CA LYS A 3 42.45 60.04 -22.27
C LYS A 3 42.08 58.54 -22.33
N PRO A 4 42.00 57.82 -21.19
CA PRO A 4 41.57 56.42 -21.20
C PRO A 4 40.06 56.29 -21.34
N ILE A 5 39.65 55.33 -22.17
CA ILE A 5 38.28 54.93 -22.41
C ILE A 5 37.85 53.96 -21.28
N TRP A 6 36.78 54.31 -20.59
CA TRP A 6 36.20 53.46 -19.55
C TRP A 6 35.31 52.40 -20.22
N MET A 7 35.69 51.12 -20.12
CA MET A 7 34.85 50.01 -20.51
C MET A 7 33.91 49.66 -19.33
N SER A 8 32.63 49.94 -19.54
CA SER A 8 31.58 49.53 -18.62
C SER A 8 31.28 48.02 -18.82
N ALA A 9 31.55 47.21 -17.83
CA ALA A 9 31.15 45.81 -17.81
C ALA A 9 29.67 45.69 -17.44
N ILE A 10 28.86 45.21 -18.39
CA ILE A 10 27.46 44.87 -18.16
C ILE A 10 27.44 43.48 -17.51
N ALA A 11 27.10 43.41 -16.22
CA ALA A 11 26.86 42.16 -15.53
C ALA A 11 25.46 41.65 -15.92
N ILE A 12 25.41 40.59 -16.69
CA ILE A 12 24.17 39.84 -16.98
C ILE A 12 23.87 38.97 -15.77
N GLY A 13 22.94 39.41 -14.93
CA GLY A 13 22.41 38.61 -13.84
C GLY A 13 21.51 37.52 -14.38
N VAL A 14 21.96 36.27 -14.26
CA VAL A 14 21.12 35.07 -14.51
C VAL A 14 20.20 34.91 -13.30
N PHE A 15 18.95 35.32 -13.41
CA PHE A 15 17.92 34.99 -12.45
C PHE A 15 17.51 33.53 -12.66
N ALA A 16 17.98 32.62 -11.80
CA ALA A 16 17.46 31.28 -11.72
C ALA A 16 16.03 31.33 -11.13
N VAL A 17 15.03 31.20 -12.00
CA VAL A 17 13.64 31.03 -11.57
C VAL A 17 13.51 29.63 -11.00
N CYS A 18 13.62 29.48 -9.67
CA CYS A 18 13.30 28.29 -8.97
C CYS A 18 11.77 28.13 -8.93
N THR A 19 11.20 27.39 -9.89
CA THR A 19 9.79 27.02 -9.86
C THR A 19 9.55 26.02 -8.75
N ILE A 20 9.02 26.49 -7.62
CA ILE A 20 8.53 25.62 -6.55
C ILE A 20 7.23 24.97 -7.05
N VAL A 21 7.32 23.71 -7.47
CA VAL A 21 6.14 22.90 -7.75
C VAL A 21 5.54 22.49 -6.41
N LEU A 22 4.48 23.17 -5.98
CA LEU A 22 3.71 22.78 -4.81
C LEU A 22 2.90 21.50 -5.15
N PRO A 23 2.94 20.47 -4.31
CA PRO A 23 2.13 19.28 -4.53
C PRO A 23 0.63 19.64 -4.42
N MET A 24 -0.14 19.29 -5.43
CA MET A 24 -1.60 19.45 -5.42
C MET A 24 -2.20 18.58 -4.28
N PRO A 25 -3.13 19.15 -3.47
CA PRO A 25 -3.81 18.37 -2.44
C PRO A 25 -4.73 17.34 -3.11
N GLY A 26 -4.44 16.05 -2.92
CA GLY A 26 -5.31 14.96 -3.36
C GLY A 26 -4.63 13.75 -4.01
N GLN A 27 -3.41 13.82 -4.45
CA GLN A 27 -2.70 12.67 -5.04
C GLN A 27 -1.85 11.95 -3.99
N ARG A 28 -2.47 11.03 -3.26
CA ARG A 28 -1.71 9.99 -2.56
C ARG A 28 -1.26 8.96 -3.59
N VAL A 29 -0.11 9.18 -4.20
CA VAL A 29 0.60 8.11 -4.90
C VAL A 29 1.11 7.17 -3.81
N VAL A 30 0.39 6.08 -3.57
CA VAL A 30 0.90 4.99 -2.73
C VAL A 30 1.89 4.22 -3.59
N ALA A 31 3.10 4.77 -3.72
CA ALA A 31 4.21 4.03 -4.30
C ALA A 31 4.55 2.89 -3.33
N GLN A 32 4.32 1.65 -3.75
CA GLN A 32 4.87 0.50 -3.05
C GLN A 32 6.39 0.58 -3.22
N SER A 33 7.10 0.84 -2.13
CA SER A 33 8.57 0.89 -2.16
C SER A 33 9.14 -0.50 -2.42
N ALA A 34 10.23 -0.59 -3.18
CA ALA A 34 11.01 -1.82 -3.27
C ALA A 34 11.39 -2.26 -1.84
N GLY A 35 11.24 -3.56 -1.55
CA GLY A 35 11.46 -4.12 -0.21
C GLY A 35 10.21 -4.18 0.69
N SER A 36 9.05 -3.66 0.27
CA SER A 36 7.80 -3.85 1.01
C SER A 36 7.44 -5.34 1.11
N TYR A 37 6.95 -5.73 2.29
CA TYR A 37 6.48 -7.08 2.55
C TYR A 37 5.06 -7.27 2.02
N VAL A 38 4.84 -8.36 1.30
CA VAL A 38 3.52 -8.74 0.78
C VAL A 38 3.10 -10.06 1.41
N ASN A 39 1.86 -10.15 1.88
CA ASN A 39 1.21 -11.39 2.25
C ASN A 39 0.06 -11.66 1.27
N ALA A 40 0.27 -12.61 0.37
CA ALA A 40 -0.77 -13.07 -0.55
C ALA A 40 -1.40 -14.35 0.02
N VAL A 41 -2.72 -14.35 0.19
CA VAL A 41 -3.42 -15.45 0.86
C VAL A 41 -4.55 -15.97 0.00
N ASP A 42 -4.48 -17.24 -0.39
CA ASP A 42 -5.60 -17.98 -0.98
C ASP A 42 -6.43 -18.63 0.13
N LEU A 43 -7.76 -18.55 0.00
CA LEU A 43 -8.71 -19.06 0.99
C LEU A 43 -9.91 -19.71 0.31
N ASP A 44 -10.18 -20.96 0.64
CA ASP A 44 -11.48 -21.59 0.34
C ASP A 44 -12.36 -21.52 1.59
N ILE A 45 -13.52 -20.90 1.45
CA ILE A 45 -14.46 -20.67 2.54
C ILE A 45 -15.60 -21.71 2.47
N VAL A 46 -15.99 -22.24 3.61
CA VAL A 46 -17.18 -23.09 3.71
C VAL A 46 -18.38 -22.33 3.14
N PRO A 47 -19.10 -22.84 2.13
CA PRO A 47 -20.13 -22.09 1.41
C PRO A 47 -21.21 -21.46 2.31
N ALA A 48 -21.63 -22.19 3.36
CA ALA A 48 -22.61 -21.70 4.32
C ALA A 48 -22.11 -20.53 5.18
N GLU A 49 -20.80 -20.32 5.24
CA GLU A 49 -20.16 -19.29 6.06
C GLU A 49 -19.64 -18.09 5.24
N ARG A 50 -19.87 -18.08 3.93
CA ARG A 50 -19.33 -17.05 3.03
C ARG A 50 -19.61 -15.63 3.49
N ASP A 51 -20.85 -15.33 3.82
CA ASP A 51 -21.26 -13.96 4.16
C ASP A 51 -20.74 -13.56 5.55
N ASN A 52 -20.71 -14.49 6.50
CA ASN A 52 -20.10 -14.29 7.81
C ASN A 52 -18.60 -14.05 7.69
N TYR A 53 -17.93 -14.81 6.82
CA TYR A 53 -16.51 -14.62 6.55
C TYR A 53 -16.25 -13.25 5.91
N LEU A 54 -17.03 -12.87 4.88
CA LEU A 54 -16.88 -11.58 4.20
C LEU A 54 -17.05 -10.41 5.19
N ALA A 55 -18.01 -10.49 6.10
CA ALA A 55 -18.19 -9.47 7.14
C ALA A 55 -16.96 -9.38 8.06
N ALA A 56 -16.46 -10.52 8.54
CA ALA A 56 -15.31 -10.58 9.45
C ALA A 56 -14.01 -10.08 8.80
N ILE A 57 -13.73 -10.50 7.55
CA ILE A 57 -12.51 -10.07 6.85
C ILE A 57 -12.58 -8.59 6.44
N THR A 58 -13.77 -8.08 6.11
CA THR A 58 -13.96 -6.66 5.81
C THR A 58 -13.68 -5.80 7.05
N GLU A 59 -14.21 -6.18 8.21
CA GLU A 59 -13.92 -5.49 9.48
C GLU A 59 -12.41 -5.45 9.76
N ASN A 60 -11.74 -6.61 9.63
CA ASN A 60 -10.29 -6.70 9.82
C ASN A 60 -9.51 -5.83 8.82
N GLY A 61 -9.85 -5.87 7.54
CA GLY A 61 -9.18 -5.08 6.50
C GLY A 61 -9.36 -3.56 6.71
N MET A 62 -10.55 -3.13 7.14
CA MET A 62 -10.79 -1.72 7.47
C MET A 62 -9.99 -1.25 8.69
N ALA A 63 -9.75 -2.11 9.65
CA ALA A 63 -8.89 -1.81 10.80
C ALA A 63 -7.41 -1.82 10.39
N ALA A 64 -6.96 -2.82 9.63
CA ALA A 64 -5.61 -2.92 9.10
C ALA A 64 -5.21 -1.69 8.27
N ALA A 65 -6.11 -1.16 7.45
CA ALA A 65 -5.86 0.03 6.63
C ALA A 65 -5.55 1.30 7.45
N LYS A 66 -5.82 1.30 8.77
CA LYS A 66 -5.49 2.40 9.69
C LYS A 66 -4.15 2.20 10.40
N GLU A 67 -3.55 1.02 10.28
CA GLU A 67 -2.25 0.74 10.88
C GLU A 67 -1.12 1.51 10.18
N PRO A 68 -0.16 2.08 10.92
CA PRO A 68 0.90 2.91 10.33
C PRO A 68 1.72 2.20 9.26
N GLY A 69 1.92 0.89 9.40
CA GLY A 69 2.74 0.08 8.49
C GLY A 69 1.96 -0.65 7.40
N CYS A 70 0.62 -0.57 7.37
CA CYS A 70 -0.18 -1.16 6.31
C CYS A 70 -0.29 -0.19 5.14
N ARG A 71 0.05 -0.65 3.91
CA ARG A 71 0.00 0.14 2.68
C ARG A 71 -1.18 -0.23 1.80
N ARG A 72 -1.62 -1.48 1.88
CA ARG A 72 -2.72 -2.00 1.08
C ARG A 72 -3.32 -3.23 1.74
N PHE A 73 -4.63 -3.36 1.68
CA PHE A 73 -5.36 -4.53 2.10
C PHE A 73 -6.54 -4.73 1.16
N ASP A 74 -6.36 -5.59 0.16
CA ASP A 74 -7.40 -5.91 -0.81
C ASP A 74 -8.03 -7.27 -0.50
N ILE A 75 -9.34 -7.32 -0.61
CA ILE A 75 -10.14 -8.53 -0.49
C ILE A 75 -10.74 -8.80 -1.86
N LEU A 76 -10.33 -9.89 -2.49
CA LEU A 76 -10.76 -10.26 -3.82
C LEU A 76 -11.50 -11.60 -3.79
N ASN A 77 -12.42 -11.79 -4.72
CA ASN A 77 -13.04 -13.08 -4.99
C ASN A 77 -12.62 -13.57 -6.36
N LEU A 78 -12.49 -14.89 -6.51
CA LEU A 78 -12.36 -15.50 -7.83
C LEU A 78 -13.68 -15.35 -8.58
N ALA A 79 -13.63 -14.83 -9.82
CA ALA A 79 -14.86 -14.55 -10.60
C ALA A 79 -15.70 -15.82 -10.89
N SER A 80 -15.04 -16.99 -10.94
CA SER A 80 -15.68 -18.29 -11.20
C SER A 80 -16.13 -19.02 -9.93
N ASP A 81 -15.69 -18.58 -8.73
CA ASP A 81 -16.04 -19.18 -7.45
C ASP A 81 -16.20 -18.12 -6.34
N PRO A 82 -17.44 -17.84 -5.91
CA PRO A 82 -17.70 -16.85 -4.88
C PRO A 82 -17.19 -17.26 -3.48
N ASN A 83 -16.85 -18.53 -3.25
CA ASN A 83 -16.32 -19.00 -1.97
C ASN A 83 -14.80 -19.01 -1.94
N HIS A 84 -14.14 -18.73 -3.06
CA HIS A 84 -12.69 -18.60 -3.14
C HIS A 84 -12.29 -17.12 -3.01
N PHE A 85 -11.57 -16.80 -1.94
CA PHE A 85 -11.05 -15.46 -1.66
C PHE A 85 -9.55 -15.41 -1.87
N PHE A 86 -9.08 -14.24 -2.30
CA PHE A 86 -7.67 -13.91 -2.34
C PHE A 86 -7.45 -12.60 -1.60
N LEU A 87 -6.56 -12.60 -0.61
CA LEU A 87 -6.15 -11.39 0.09
C LEU A 87 -4.80 -10.93 -0.45
N TYR A 88 -4.71 -9.65 -0.79
CA TYR A 88 -3.47 -9.01 -1.17
C TYR A 88 -3.15 -7.91 -0.17
N GLU A 89 -2.20 -8.19 0.68
CA GLU A 89 -1.82 -7.32 1.78
C GLU A 89 -0.40 -6.83 1.56
N VAL A 90 -0.16 -5.52 1.70
CA VAL A 90 1.17 -4.90 1.55
C VAL A 90 1.49 -4.09 2.80
N TYR A 91 2.66 -4.35 3.37
CA TYR A 91 3.19 -3.69 4.55
C TYR A 91 4.56 -3.07 4.28
N ASP A 92 4.94 -2.05 5.05
CA ASP A 92 6.28 -1.42 4.95
C ASP A 92 7.42 -2.41 5.18
N SER A 93 7.18 -3.42 6.01
CA SER A 93 8.15 -4.45 6.38
C SER A 93 7.46 -5.69 6.95
N GLU A 94 8.22 -6.77 7.09
CA GLU A 94 7.76 -7.96 7.82
C GLU A 94 7.42 -7.63 9.28
N ALA A 95 8.17 -6.73 9.93
CA ALA A 95 7.86 -6.30 11.29
C ALA A 95 6.50 -5.61 11.39
N ALA A 96 6.10 -4.80 10.40
CA ALA A 96 4.77 -4.20 10.34
C ALA A 96 3.66 -5.26 10.15
N PHE A 97 3.90 -6.28 9.33
CA PHE A 97 3.00 -7.42 9.19
C PHE A 97 2.87 -8.20 10.51
N GLN A 98 3.96 -8.43 11.23
CA GLN A 98 3.90 -9.10 12.55
C GLN A 98 3.14 -8.25 13.58
N ALA A 99 3.29 -6.92 13.54
CA ALA A 99 2.50 -6.02 14.38
C ALA A 99 0.98 -6.13 14.07
N HIS A 100 0.60 -6.17 12.77
CA HIS A 100 -0.77 -6.45 12.34
C HIS A 100 -1.28 -7.77 12.94
N ARG A 101 -0.52 -8.85 12.83
CA ARG A 101 -0.90 -10.16 13.37
C ARG A 101 -1.03 -10.18 14.90
N ALA A 102 -0.34 -9.31 15.61
CA ALA A 102 -0.44 -9.16 17.05
C ALA A 102 -1.60 -8.26 17.50
N SER A 103 -2.27 -7.56 16.56
CA SER A 103 -3.36 -6.64 16.86
C SER A 103 -4.61 -7.34 17.36
N GLU A 104 -5.44 -6.64 18.11
CA GLU A 104 -6.69 -7.19 18.65
C GLU A 104 -7.71 -7.50 17.55
N HIS A 105 -7.78 -6.67 16.49
CA HIS A 105 -8.70 -6.93 15.38
C HIS A 105 -8.30 -8.17 14.57
N PHE A 106 -6.99 -8.43 14.37
CA PHE A 106 -6.55 -9.66 13.72
C PHE A 106 -6.86 -10.88 14.59
N LYS A 107 -6.60 -10.83 15.89
CA LYS A 107 -6.94 -11.93 16.82
C LYS A 107 -8.43 -12.23 16.81
N LYS A 108 -9.28 -11.16 16.84
CA LYS A 108 -10.73 -11.30 16.71
C LYS A 108 -11.11 -11.98 15.39
N TYR A 109 -10.57 -11.49 14.26
CA TYR A 109 -10.78 -12.08 12.94
C TYR A 109 -10.40 -13.57 12.93
N ALA A 110 -9.20 -13.90 13.38
CA ALA A 110 -8.70 -15.28 13.39
C ALA A 110 -9.57 -16.21 14.22
N ALA A 111 -10.00 -15.77 15.40
CA ALA A 111 -10.89 -16.55 16.26
C ALA A 111 -12.28 -16.74 15.65
N THR A 112 -12.86 -15.66 15.08
CA THR A 112 -14.18 -15.70 14.46
C THR A 112 -14.22 -16.61 13.25
N THR A 113 -13.18 -16.58 12.41
CA THR A 113 -13.16 -17.30 11.13
C THR A 113 -12.57 -18.70 11.19
N ALA A 114 -12.12 -19.15 12.35
CA ALA A 114 -11.40 -20.43 12.51
C ALA A 114 -12.14 -21.65 11.93
N LYS A 115 -13.48 -21.65 11.96
CA LYS A 115 -14.32 -22.74 11.42
C LYS A 115 -14.93 -22.42 10.05
N MET A 116 -14.73 -21.21 9.54
CA MET A 116 -15.27 -20.76 8.27
C MET A 116 -14.33 -21.07 7.10
N VAL A 117 -13.03 -21.23 7.38
CA VAL A 117 -11.98 -21.46 6.39
C VAL A 117 -11.74 -22.95 6.22
N ALA A 118 -12.07 -23.47 5.03
CA ALA A 118 -11.82 -24.86 4.66
C ALA A 118 -10.37 -25.10 4.24
N LYS A 119 -9.77 -24.13 3.54
CA LYS A 119 -8.35 -24.18 3.12
C LYS A 119 -7.74 -22.79 3.18
N ARG A 120 -6.48 -22.72 3.56
CA ARG A 120 -5.68 -21.48 3.56
C ARG A 120 -4.27 -21.76 3.07
N GLU A 121 -3.80 -20.90 2.17
CA GLU A 121 -2.41 -20.87 1.75
C GLU A 121 -1.91 -19.42 1.79
N SER A 122 -0.90 -19.16 2.59
CA SER A 122 -0.22 -17.84 2.67
C SER A 122 1.11 -17.91 1.94
N ARG A 123 1.36 -16.91 1.10
CA ARG A 123 2.61 -16.76 0.36
C ARG A 123 3.25 -15.41 0.70
N PRO A 124 4.26 -15.40 1.59
CA PRO A 124 5.05 -14.20 1.82
C PRO A 124 5.88 -13.86 0.59
N MET A 125 5.86 -12.58 0.19
CA MET A 125 6.60 -12.07 -0.97
C MET A 125 7.19 -10.71 -0.66
N THR A 126 8.14 -10.28 -1.49
CA THR A 126 8.72 -8.94 -1.44
C THR A 126 8.47 -8.23 -2.76
N VAL A 127 8.13 -6.95 -2.71
CA VAL A 127 7.97 -6.14 -3.93
C VAL A 127 9.34 -5.92 -4.55
N THR A 128 9.56 -6.47 -5.75
CA THR A 128 10.78 -6.26 -6.53
C THR A 128 10.70 -4.98 -7.36
N ALA A 129 9.55 -4.72 -7.95
CA ALA A 129 9.28 -3.51 -8.73
C ALA A 129 7.79 -3.17 -8.65
N SER A 130 7.47 -1.88 -8.62
CA SER A 130 6.09 -1.41 -8.67
C SER A 130 5.98 -0.27 -9.68
N ASN A 131 5.11 -0.44 -10.66
CA ASN A 131 4.81 0.55 -11.67
C ASN A 131 3.38 1.05 -11.44
N SER A 132 3.23 2.17 -10.76
CA SER A 132 1.95 2.86 -10.63
C SER A 132 1.72 3.76 -11.84
N VAL A 133 0.60 3.58 -12.54
CA VAL A 133 0.18 4.53 -13.58
C VAL A 133 -0.60 5.63 -12.89
N ALA A 134 -0.06 6.85 -12.87
CA ALA A 134 -0.81 8.03 -12.46
C ALA A 134 -1.92 8.26 -13.49
N LYS A 135 -3.17 8.34 -13.04
CA LYS A 135 -4.31 8.76 -13.84
C LYS A 135 -4.62 10.22 -13.59
#